data_42f8093881dc8e48e7f3d676024d2588
#
_entry.id   42f8093881dc8e48e7f3d676024d2588
#
_cell.length_a   1.000
_cell.length_b   1.000
_cell.length_c   1.000
_cell.angle_alpha   90.00
_cell.angle_beta   90.00
_cell.angle_gamma   90.00
#
_symmetry.space_group_name_H-M   'P 1'
#
loop_
_entity.id
_entity.type
_entity.pdbx_description
1 polymer ?
#
loop_
_entity_poly.entity_id
_entity_poly.type
_entity_poly.pdbx_seq_one_letter_code
_entity_poly.pdbx_strand_id
1 'polypeptide(L)'
;SIRRQRQMCIRDSIITWAAGNGLDDDDNSNFDGYANSRHTIAVTAVTHYGQQSWYAEPGANILVAAPSDGSGEGITTTDNEGGGGYNNGDYNDDFGGTSSATPLVSGVIALILEANPNLTYRDVEHIIAHSSRQNHANDDSWGTNGAGHDVSHKYGFGVIDASAAVALAESWNNVDEEINFQSGLIDIQDRSIPDNSAPGVIETVQVPDSIKIEHVEVIVDIDHSYRGDLAITLTSPMGTQSILSEKHEDNNNNLNDWMFTSVHHWDEDSYGTWTLSVEDQGNGDTGTFYDWELNIYGTELNIDRDGDGLTNADEDNIHGTDPDDIDTDDDQINDGDEINVYGTNPLSGDSDND
;
A
#
# COMPACT_ATOMS: atom_id res chain seq x y z
N SER A 1 -10.03 23.65 15.26
CA SER A 1 -11.28 22.96 14.95
C SER A 1 -11.11 21.46 15.14
N ILE A 2 -12.18 20.73 15.40
CA ILE A 2 -12.21 19.29 15.68
C ILE A 2 -11.56 18.46 14.54
N ARG A 3 -11.65 18.91 13.29
CA ARG A 3 -10.98 18.24 12.14
C ARG A 3 -9.45 18.32 12.24
N ARG A 4 -8.87 19.46 12.62
CA ARG A 4 -7.41 19.57 12.81
C ARG A 4 -6.93 18.76 14.02
N GLN A 5 -7.73 18.68 15.08
CA GLN A 5 -7.41 17.85 16.25
C GLN A 5 -7.48 16.34 15.94
N ARG A 6 -8.46 15.90 15.13
CA ARG A 6 -8.52 14.50 14.67
C ARG A 6 -7.33 14.13 13.76
N GLN A 7 -6.93 15.02 12.86
CA GLN A 7 -5.74 14.79 12.03
C GLN A 7 -4.43 14.77 12.85
N MET A 8 -4.33 15.62 13.91
CA MET A 8 -3.18 15.56 14.81
C MET A 8 -3.15 14.26 15.62
N CYS A 9 -4.28 13.79 16.15
CA CYS A 9 -4.32 12.52 16.91
C CYS A 9 -4.01 11.29 16.05
N ILE A 10 -4.37 11.28 14.76
CA ILE A 10 -4.05 10.19 13.82
C ILE A 10 -2.55 10.19 13.51
N ARG A 11 -1.91 11.35 13.38
CA ARG A 11 -0.47 11.47 13.09
C ARG A 11 0.44 11.06 14.25
N ASP A 12 -0.06 11.13 15.48
CA ASP A 12 0.71 10.84 16.70
C ASP A 12 0.42 9.44 17.27
N SER A 13 -0.55 8.71 16.70
CA SER A 13 -0.97 7.40 17.18
C SER A 13 -0.80 6.37 16.08
N ILE A 14 -0.04 5.31 16.37
CA ILE A 14 0.11 4.18 15.48
C ILE A 14 -1.04 3.22 15.75
N ILE A 15 -1.85 2.95 14.73
CA ILE A 15 -3.04 2.11 14.82
C ILE A 15 -2.77 0.80 14.09
N THR A 16 -2.87 -0.31 14.78
CA THR A 16 -2.85 -1.65 14.21
C THR A 16 -4.27 -2.20 14.15
N TRP A 17 -4.63 -2.87 13.07
CA TRP A 17 -5.94 -3.46 12.90
C TRP A 17 -5.84 -4.89 12.36
N ALA A 18 -6.73 -5.76 12.81
CA ALA A 18 -6.80 -7.14 12.33
C ALA A 18 -7.36 -7.17 10.91
N ALA A 19 -6.69 -7.88 10.00
CA ALA A 19 -7.05 -7.90 8.57
C ALA A 19 -8.38 -8.59 8.27
N GLY A 20 -8.87 -9.43 9.18
CA GLY A 20 -10.14 -10.14 9.05
C GLY A 20 -9.99 -11.66 9.14
N ASN A 21 -11.12 -12.36 9.35
CA ASN A 21 -11.17 -13.82 9.56
C ASN A 21 -12.21 -14.50 8.65
N GLY A 22 -12.55 -13.91 7.53
CA GLY A 22 -13.58 -14.37 6.59
C GLY A 22 -13.06 -15.15 5.39
N LEU A 23 -11.82 -15.69 5.40
CA LEU A 23 -11.28 -16.43 4.26
C LEU A 23 -12.14 -17.64 3.86
N ASP A 24 -12.85 -18.29 4.80
CA ASP A 24 -13.77 -19.39 4.48
C ASP A 24 -14.99 -18.92 3.66
N ASP A 25 -15.32 -17.62 3.71
CA ASP A 25 -16.35 -16.94 2.92
C ASP A 25 -15.74 -16.18 1.73
N ASP A 26 -14.48 -16.50 1.37
CA ASP A 26 -13.67 -15.84 0.33
C ASP A 26 -13.57 -14.30 0.50
N ASP A 27 -13.64 -13.78 1.74
CA ASP A 27 -13.61 -12.37 2.04
C ASP A 27 -12.19 -11.78 1.88
N ASN A 28 -12.11 -10.47 1.66
CA ASN A 28 -10.89 -9.71 1.43
C ASN A 28 -10.82 -8.51 2.37
N SER A 29 -9.67 -8.32 3.00
CA SER A 29 -9.38 -7.25 3.96
C SER A 29 -9.67 -5.83 3.45
N ASN A 30 -9.69 -5.62 2.13
CA ASN A 30 -10.07 -4.34 1.51
C ASN A 30 -11.58 -4.02 1.62
N PHE A 31 -12.40 -4.99 2.07
CA PHE A 31 -13.82 -4.75 2.37
C PHE A 31 -14.09 -4.41 3.84
N ASP A 32 -13.06 -4.45 4.73
CA ASP A 32 -13.15 -3.93 6.10
C ASP A 32 -12.69 -2.46 6.14
N GLY A 33 -13.61 -1.54 6.40
CA GLY A 33 -13.35 -0.11 6.39
C GLY A 33 -12.39 0.42 7.47
N TYR A 34 -11.95 -0.42 8.42
CA TYR A 34 -10.89 -0.08 9.37
C TYR A 34 -9.53 -0.64 8.95
N ALA A 35 -9.48 -1.85 8.42
CA ALA A 35 -8.27 -2.44 7.86
C ALA A 35 -7.88 -1.74 6.55
N ASN A 36 -8.88 -1.33 5.76
CA ASN A 36 -8.73 -0.61 4.52
C ASN A 36 -8.55 0.90 4.77
N SER A 37 -7.40 1.29 5.30
CA SER A 37 -7.05 2.68 5.58
C SER A 37 -5.53 2.86 5.63
N ARG A 38 -4.98 3.78 4.87
CA ARG A 38 -3.55 4.11 4.89
C ARG A 38 -3.01 4.62 6.23
N HIS A 39 -3.89 4.90 7.20
CA HIS A 39 -3.51 5.32 8.56
C HIS A 39 -3.56 4.15 9.56
N THR A 40 -3.71 2.94 9.06
CA THR A 40 -3.87 1.74 9.88
C THR A 40 -3.00 0.63 9.35
N ILE A 41 -2.17 0.06 10.19
CA ILE A 41 -1.38 -1.11 9.87
C ILE A 41 -2.29 -2.33 9.90
N ALA A 42 -2.66 -2.85 8.73
CA ALA A 42 -3.42 -4.08 8.61
C ALA A 42 -2.53 -5.29 8.88
N VAL A 43 -2.94 -6.13 9.83
CA VAL A 43 -2.16 -7.27 10.33
C VAL A 43 -2.90 -8.57 10.05
N THR A 44 -2.26 -9.46 9.29
CA THR A 44 -2.76 -10.81 9.03
C THR A 44 -2.14 -11.86 9.95
N ALA A 45 -2.66 -13.09 9.88
CA ALA A 45 -2.29 -14.19 10.76
C ALA A 45 -1.59 -15.33 10.02
N VAL A 46 -0.52 -15.85 10.63
CA VAL A 46 0.14 -17.07 10.19
C VAL A 46 0.16 -18.12 11.30
N THR A 47 0.11 -19.39 10.92
CA THR A 47 0.28 -20.53 11.80
C THR A 47 1.72 -20.63 12.34
N HIS A 48 1.96 -21.50 13.29
CA HIS A 48 3.32 -21.79 13.79
C HIS A 48 4.27 -22.38 12.71
N TYR A 49 3.74 -22.81 11.57
CA TYR A 49 4.54 -23.22 10.39
C TYR A 49 4.84 -22.04 9.46
N GLY A 50 4.37 -20.82 9.75
CA GLY A 50 4.50 -19.65 8.90
C GLY A 50 3.60 -19.67 7.65
N GLN A 51 2.58 -20.52 7.63
CA GLN A 51 1.57 -20.59 6.57
C GLN A 51 0.38 -19.69 6.94
N GLN A 52 -0.37 -19.22 5.95
CA GLN A 52 -1.62 -18.49 6.18
C GLN A 52 -2.54 -19.29 7.11
N SER A 53 -3.07 -18.65 8.13
CA SER A 53 -4.12 -19.26 8.94
C SER A 53 -5.38 -19.44 8.10
N TRP A 54 -6.08 -20.55 8.30
CA TRP A 54 -7.20 -20.97 7.44
C TRP A 54 -8.35 -19.94 7.33
N TYR A 55 -8.41 -19.03 8.27
CA TYR A 55 -9.44 -17.97 8.33
C TYR A 55 -8.93 -16.61 7.85
N ALA A 56 -7.61 -16.41 7.73
CA ALA A 56 -7.01 -15.10 7.53
C ALA A 56 -7.27 -14.58 6.12
N GLU A 57 -7.97 -13.47 6.02
CA GLU A 57 -8.28 -12.82 4.76
C GLU A 57 -7.02 -12.35 4.04
N PRO A 58 -6.96 -12.45 2.71
CA PRO A 58 -5.97 -11.79 1.89
C PRO A 58 -6.35 -10.31 1.69
N GLY A 59 -5.44 -9.53 1.10
CA GLY A 59 -5.71 -8.15 0.71
C GLY A 59 -4.47 -7.36 0.37
N ALA A 60 -4.59 -6.45 -0.58
CA ALA A 60 -3.50 -5.56 -1.02
C ALA A 60 -3.11 -4.53 0.05
N ASN A 61 -3.98 -4.28 1.03
CA ASN A 61 -3.80 -3.36 2.15
C ASN A 61 -3.00 -3.95 3.32
N ILE A 62 -2.74 -5.27 3.31
CA ILE A 62 -2.02 -5.95 4.39
C ILE A 62 -0.55 -5.54 4.39
N LEU A 63 -0.08 -4.96 5.50
CA LEU A 63 1.32 -4.57 5.63
C LEU A 63 2.18 -5.73 6.16
N VAL A 64 1.68 -6.48 7.15
CA VAL A 64 2.51 -7.44 7.90
C VAL A 64 1.70 -8.62 8.43
N ALA A 65 2.37 -9.75 8.58
CA ALA A 65 1.85 -10.94 9.24
C ALA A 65 2.46 -11.13 10.63
N ALA A 66 1.71 -11.78 11.52
CA ALA A 66 2.24 -12.21 12.80
C ALA A 66 1.71 -13.60 13.19
N PRO A 67 2.40 -14.34 14.08
CA PRO A 67 1.95 -15.65 14.55
C PRO A 67 0.57 -15.59 15.21
N SER A 68 -0.23 -16.62 14.91
CA SER A 68 -1.54 -16.86 15.51
C SER A 68 -1.81 -18.37 15.53
N ASP A 69 -3.07 -18.76 15.63
CA ASP A 69 -3.50 -20.14 15.52
C ASP A 69 -3.78 -20.57 14.07
N GLY A 70 -4.32 -21.78 13.87
CA GLY A 70 -4.80 -22.29 12.60
C GLY A 70 -4.28 -23.67 12.20
N SER A 71 -3.37 -24.26 12.98
CA SER A 71 -2.86 -25.63 12.74
C SER A 71 -2.63 -26.40 14.03
N GLY A 72 -3.47 -26.16 15.03
CA GLY A 72 -3.49 -26.90 16.30
C GLY A 72 -2.69 -26.29 17.44
N GLU A 73 -1.96 -25.20 17.19
CA GLU A 73 -1.29 -24.39 18.21
C GLU A 73 -1.89 -22.97 18.19
N GLY A 74 -2.22 -22.43 19.36
CA GLY A 74 -2.74 -21.08 19.54
C GLY A 74 -1.78 -20.16 20.29
N ILE A 75 -2.20 -18.94 20.53
CA ILE A 75 -1.43 -17.97 21.31
C ILE A 75 -1.82 -18.10 22.78
N THR A 76 -0.82 -18.31 23.63
CA THR A 76 -1.02 -18.29 25.08
C THR A 76 -1.22 -16.86 25.56
N THR A 77 -2.33 -16.60 26.23
CA THR A 77 -2.65 -15.30 26.83
C THR A 77 -3.25 -15.48 28.23
N THR A 78 -3.39 -14.37 28.97
CA THR A 78 -4.06 -14.38 30.27
C THR A 78 -5.56 -14.59 30.10
N ASP A 79 -6.16 -15.30 31.07
CA ASP A 79 -7.60 -15.52 31.16
C ASP A 79 -8.13 -14.97 32.51
N ASN A 80 -9.41 -15.02 32.74
CA ASN A 80 -10.00 -14.67 34.03
C ASN A 80 -9.53 -15.67 35.11
N GLU A 81 -9.27 -15.19 36.31
CA GLU A 81 -8.84 -16.05 37.42
C GLU A 81 -9.85 -17.16 37.74
N GLY A 82 -9.35 -18.39 37.84
CA GLY A 82 -10.16 -19.56 38.18
C GLY A 82 -11.07 -20.03 37.04
N GLY A 83 -12.26 -20.52 37.34
CA GLY A 83 -13.18 -21.11 36.34
C GLY A 83 -14.15 -20.14 35.70
N GLY A 84 -13.87 -18.84 35.72
CA GLY A 84 -14.73 -17.79 35.14
C GLY A 84 -14.37 -17.37 33.72
N GLY A 85 -13.30 -17.89 33.15
CA GLY A 85 -12.79 -17.60 31.82
C GLY A 85 -13.08 -18.68 30.78
N TYR A 86 -12.30 -18.72 29.73
CA TYR A 86 -12.36 -19.74 28.67
C TYR A 86 -11.80 -21.08 29.17
N ASN A 87 -10.83 -21.04 30.07
CA ASN A 87 -10.23 -22.21 30.70
C ASN A 87 -10.44 -22.24 32.23
N ASN A 88 -10.16 -23.37 32.89
CA ASN A 88 -10.21 -23.51 34.35
C ASN A 88 -8.95 -22.97 35.06
N GLY A 89 -8.08 -22.26 34.34
CA GLY A 89 -6.84 -21.67 34.84
C GLY A 89 -6.80 -20.17 34.58
N ASP A 90 -5.67 -19.56 34.86
CA ASP A 90 -5.45 -18.12 34.66
C ASP A 90 -4.90 -17.79 33.27
N TYR A 91 -4.78 -18.81 32.40
CA TYR A 91 -4.26 -18.72 31.03
C TYR A 91 -5.13 -19.48 30.04
N ASN A 92 -5.20 -18.94 28.82
CA ASN A 92 -5.79 -19.57 27.64
C ASN A 92 -4.70 -19.81 26.60
N ASP A 93 -4.57 -21.04 26.10
CA ASP A 93 -3.54 -21.44 25.12
C ASP A 93 -4.09 -21.49 23.68
N ASP A 94 -5.38 -21.21 23.49
CA ASP A 94 -6.10 -21.32 22.21
C ASP A 94 -6.55 -19.94 21.67
N PHE A 95 -5.91 -18.83 22.10
CA PHE A 95 -6.26 -17.51 21.57
C PHE A 95 -5.77 -17.40 20.13
N GLY A 96 -6.70 -17.06 19.20
CA GLY A 96 -6.47 -17.09 17.78
C GLY A 96 -7.09 -15.93 17.02
N GLY A 97 -7.21 -16.13 15.71
CA GLY A 97 -7.68 -15.10 14.77
C GLY A 97 -6.60 -14.08 14.44
N THR A 98 -6.85 -13.23 13.44
CA THR A 98 -6.05 -12.02 13.20
C THR A 98 -6.07 -11.10 14.43
N SER A 99 -7.05 -11.28 15.31
CA SER A 99 -7.17 -10.62 16.62
C SER A 99 -6.05 -10.95 17.60
N SER A 100 -5.40 -12.13 17.52
CA SER A 100 -4.24 -12.46 18.34
C SER A 100 -2.92 -12.06 17.70
N ALA A 101 -2.84 -12.01 16.38
CA ALA A 101 -1.68 -11.52 15.63
C ALA A 101 -1.45 -10.01 15.83
N THR A 102 -2.51 -9.22 15.79
CA THR A 102 -2.45 -7.77 15.87
C THR A 102 -1.76 -7.23 17.12
N PRO A 103 -2.05 -7.67 18.34
CA PRO A 103 -1.36 -7.20 19.55
C PRO A 103 0.11 -7.61 19.62
N LEU A 104 0.53 -8.66 18.93
CA LEU A 104 1.95 -9.00 18.82
C LEU A 104 2.70 -7.95 18.01
N VAL A 105 2.12 -7.50 16.88
CA VAL A 105 2.67 -6.39 16.10
C VAL A 105 2.70 -5.11 16.93
N SER A 106 1.61 -4.79 17.67
CA SER A 106 1.59 -3.62 18.57
C SER A 106 2.72 -3.69 19.62
N GLY A 107 3.02 -4.89 20.15
CA GLY A 107 4.12 -5.11 21.08
C GLY A 107 5.49 -4.85 20.44
N VAL A 108 5.70 -5.27 19.19
CA VAL A 108 6.93 -4.99 18.45
C VAL A 108 7.06 -3.49 18.15
N ILE A 109 5.97 -2.83 17.78
CA ILE A 109 5.95 -1.37 17.57
C ILE A 109 6.36 -0.62 18.85
N ALA A 110 5.92 -1.08 20.02
CA ALA A 110 6.35 -0.48 21.29
C ALA A 110 7.86 -0.61 21.52
N LEU A 111 8.48 -1.73 21.11
CA LEU A 111 9.93 -1.90 21.15
C LEU A 111 10.67 -1.03 20.13
N ILE A 112 10.13 -0.87 18.92
CA ILE A 112 10.63 0.06 17.89
C ILE A 112 10.66 1.49 18.45
N LEU A 113 9.56 1.94 19.06
CA LEU A 113 9.46 3.29 19.64
C LEU A 113 10.32 3.47 20.91
N GLU A 114 10.59 2.40 21.67
CA GLU A 114 11.56 2.44 22.78
C GLU A 114 12.99 2.62 22.25
N ALA A 115 13.33 1.95 21.14
CA ALA A 115 14.66 2.08 20.51
C ALA A 115 14.87 3.47 19.90
N ASN A 116 13.83 4.05 19.29
CA ASN A 116 13.89 5.39 18.72
C ASN A 116 12.56 6.14 18.94
N PRO A 117 12.46 6.96 20.00
CA PRO A 117 11.22 7.66 20.35
C PRO A 117 10.87 8.85 19.43
N ASN A 118 11.70 9.16 18.44
CA ASN A 118 11.44 10.27 17.50
C ASN A 118 10.74 9.80 16.21
N LEU A 119 10.45 8.52 16.08
CA LEU A 119 9.80 7.96 14.89
C LEU A 119 8.36 8.42 14.77
N THR A 120 7.95 8.70 13.54
CA THR A 120 6.55 8.93 13.16
C THR A 120 5.85 7.59 12.88
N TYR A 121 4.53 7.62 12.63
CA TYR A 121 3.81 6.41 12.25
C TYR A 121 4.31 5.86 10.89
N ARG A 122 4.67 6.75 9.93
CA ARG A 122 5.21 6.36 8.63
C ARG A 122 6.58 5.70 8.77
N ASP A 123 7.46 6.23 9.62
CA ASP A 123 8.76 5.59 9.91
C ASP A 123 8.58 4.16 10.41
N VAL A 124 7.57 3.94 11.26
CA VAL A 124 7.28 2.59 11.78
C VAL A 124 6.77 1.66 10.68
N GLU A 125 5.93 2.15 9.76
CA GLU A 125 5.49 1.37 8.60
C GLU A 125 6.67 1.00 7.69
N HIS A 126 7.57 1.95 7.40
CA HIS A 126 8.81 1.67 6.66
C HIS A 126 9.68 0.64 7.38
N ILE A 127 9.91 0.80 8.67
CA ILE A 127 10.72 -0.15 9.45
C ILE A 127 10.10 -1.55 9.39
N ILE A 128 8.79 -1.67 9.49
CA ILE A 128 8.08 -2.96 9.37
C ILE A 128 8.24 -3.53 7.96
N ALA A 129 7.99 -2.74 6.91
CA ALA A 129 8.11 -3.19 5.53
C ALA A 129 9.52 -3.70 5.20
N HIS A 130 10.56 -2.96 5.64
CA HIS A 130 11.96 -3.29 5.36
C HIS A 130 12.55 -4.39 6.26
N SER A 131 11.97 -4.66 7.43
CA SER A 131 12.50 -5.64 8.39
C SER A 131 11.72 -6.92 8.47
N SER A 132 10.51 -6.98 7.92
CA SER A 132 9.71 -8.21 7.88
C SER A 132 10.39 -9.28 7.04
N ARG A 133 10.19 -10.53 7.39
CA ARG A 133 10.83 -11.64 6.71
C ARG A 133 9.82 -12.45 5.91
N GLN A 134 10.19 -12.82 4.70
CA GLN A 134 9.42 -13.74 3.90
C GLN A 134 9.22 -15.08 4.65
N ASN A 135 7.97 -15.45 4.84
CA ASN A 135 7.57 -16.74 5.38
C ASN A 135 6.99 -17.60 4.26
N HIS A 136 6.99 -18.93 4.43
CA HIS A 136 6.44 -19.86 3.45
C HIS A 136 6.84 -19.52 2.01
N ALA A 137 8.14 -19.39 1.76
CA ALA A 137 8.73 -18.84 0.54
C ALA A 137 8.31 -19.53 -0.79
N ASN A 138 7.65 -20.70 -0.72
CA ASN A 138 7.11 -21.40 -1.88
C ASN A 138 5.62 -21.12 -2.13
N ASP A 139 5.00 -20.21 -1.37
CA ASP A 139 3.62 -19.80 -1.61
C ASP A 139 3.55 -18.96 -2.90
N ASP A 140 2.56 -19.22 -3.72
CA ASP A 140 2.37 -18.60 -5.03
C ASP A 140 1.89 -17.13 -4.98
N SER A 141 1.51 -16.65 -3.79
CA SER A 141 1.12 -15.27 -3.55
C SER A 141 2.30 -14.30 -3.46
N TRP A 142 3.54 -14.80 -3.36
CA TRP A 142 4.72 -13.96 -3.35
C TRP A 142 5.05 -13.41 -4.72
N GLY A 143 5.26 -12.11 -4.81
CA GLY A 143 5.82 -11.41 -5.95
C GLY A 143 6.92 -10.45 -5.50
N THR A 144 7.75 -10.01 -6.43
CA THR A 144 8.70 -8.93 -6.18
C THR A 144 8.18 -7.70 -6.93
N ASN A 145 8.01 -6.58 -6.22
CA ASN A 145 7.56 -5.33 -6.84
C ASN A 145 8.67 -4.63 -7.63
N GLY A 146 8.35 -3.55 -8.32
CA GLY A 146 9.31 -2.82 -9.15
C GLY A 146 10.48 -2.20 -8.39
N ALA A 147 10.34 -1.96 -7.08
CA ALA A 147 11.40 -1.48 -6.20
C ALA A 147 12.27 -2.61 -5.60
N GLY A 148 11.91 -3.87 -5.86
CA GLY A 148 12.66 -5.04 -5.40
C GLY A 148 12.23 -5.60 -4.04
N HIS A 149 11.09 -5.15 -3.50
CA HIS A 149 10.51 -5.73 -2.28
C HIS A 149 9.71 -6.99 -2.60
N ASP A 150 9.94 -8.05 -1.83
CA ASP A 150 9.05 -9.20 -1.83
C ASP A 150 7.77 -8.82 -1.08
N VAL A 151 6.63 -8.94 -1.74
CA VAL A 151 5.31 -8.64 -1.18
C VAL A 151 4.31 -9.71 -1.58
N SER A 152 3.36 -9.99 -0.71
CA SER A 152 2.38 -11.06 -0.87
C SER A 152 0.98 -10.57 -0.54
N HIS A 153 0.03 -10.94 -1.39
CA HIS A 153 -1.41 -10.69 -1.16
C HIS A 153 -1.95 -11.35 0.12
N LYS A 154 -1.26 -12.41 0.63
CA LYS A 154 -1.63 -13.13 1.86
C LYS A 154 -0.87 -12.65 3.10
N TYR A 155 0.35 -12.12 2.93
CA TYR A 155 1.29 -11.90 4.04
C TYR A 155 1.82 -10.47 4.14
N GLY A 156 1.46 -9.58 3.21
CA GLY A 156 2.09 -8.27 3.08
C GLY A 156 3.59 -8.41 2.84
N PHE A 157 4.42 -7.70 3.59
CA PHE A 157 5.89 -7.82 3.52
C PHE A 157 6.43 -9.04 4.29
N GLY A 158 5.55 -9.86 4.89
CA GLY A 158 5.90 -11.09 5.59
C GLY A 158 5.70 -11.02 7.09
N VAL A 159 6.27 -11.99 7.80
CA VAL A 159 6.15 -12.07 9.26
C VAL A 159 7.08 -11.05 9.92
N ILE A 160 6.51 -10.30 10.86
CA ILE A 160 7.25 -9.31 11.65
C ILE A 160 8.47 -9.94 12.34
N ASP A 161 9.63 -9.28 12.19
CA ASP A 161 10.88 -9.65 12.89
C ASP A 161 11.25 -8.57 13.90
N ALA A 162 10.95 -8.80 15.17
CA ALA A 162 11.18 -7.84 16.23
C ALA A 162 12.67 -7.45 16.38
N SER A 163 13.59 -8.40 16.14
CA SER A 163 15.02 -8.15 16.28
C SER A 163 15.54 -7.26 15.14
N ALA A 164 15.13 -7.57 13.90
CA ALA A 164 15.50 -6.78 12.73
C ALA A 164 14.86 -5.38 12.79
N ALA A 165 13.58 -5.29 13.20
CA ALA A 165 12.87 -4.03 13.31
C ALA A 165 13.49 -3.08 14.35
N VAL A 166 13.84 -3.58 15.54
CA VAL A 166 14.48 -2.79 16.59
C VAL A 166 15.89 -2.35 16.16
N ALA A 167 16.68 -3.25 15.56
CA ALA A 167 18.01 -2.91 15.06
C ALA A 167 17.97 -1.84 13.95
N LEU A 168 16.97 -1.90 13.08
CA LEU A 168 16.76 -0.89 12.04
C LEU A 168 16.33 0.45 12.64
N ALA A 169 15.43 0.43 13.62
CA ALA A 169 14.93 1.63 14.31
C ALA A 169 16.05 2.44 15.01
N GLU A 170 17.06 1.78 15.59
CA GLU A 170 18.17 2.45 16.29
C GLU A 170 18.96 3.42 15.38
N SER A 171 19.00 3.16 14.07
CA SER A 171 19.73 3.95 13.09
C SER A 171 18.87 4.64 12.06
N TRP A 172 17.52 4.54 12.19
CA TRP A 172 16.58 5.09 11.24
C TRP A 172 16.58 6.61 11.25
N ASN A 173 16.68 7.19 10.05
CA ASN A 173 16.36 8.60 9.85
C ASN A 173 14.90 8.73 9.44
N ASN A 174 14.19 9.68 10.03
CA ASN A 174 12.80 9.92 9.68
C ASN A 174 12.65 10.15 8.19
N VAL A 175 11.59 9.58 7.62
CA VAL A 175 11.21 9.84 6.23
C VAL A 175 10.82 11.30 6.03
N ASP A 176 11.00 11.80 4.82
CA ASP A 176 10.66 13.16 4.44
C ASP A 176 9.16 13.45 4.54
N GLU A 177 8.77 14.71 4.39
CA GLU A 177 7.37 15.12 4.45
C GLU A 177 6.55 14.40 3.39
N GLU A 178 5.32 13.99 3.75
CA GLU A 178 4.42 13.29 2.83
C GLU A 178 3.97 14.23 1.73
N ILE A 179 4.16 13.79 0.49
CA ILE A 179 3.55 14.38 -0.70
C ILE A 179 2.52 13.41 -1.29
N ASN A 180 1.68 13.89 -2.18
CA ASN A 180 0.67 13.06 -2.81
C ASN A 180 0.32 13.54 -4.22
N PHE A 181 -0.01 12.58 -5.08
CA PHE A 181 -0.72 12.79 -6.34
C PHE A 181 -2.18 12.40 -6.16
N GLN A 182 -3.09 13.17 -6.77
CA GLN A 182 -4.52 12.87 -6.83
C GLN A 182 -4.98 13.09 -8.27
N SER A 183 -5.47 12.04 -8.93
CA SER A 183 -5.98 12.16 -10.32
C SER A 183 -7.24 13.02 -10.38
N GLY A 184 -7.97 13.17 -9.26
CA GLY A 184 -9.36 13.59 -9.26
C GLY A 184 -10.26 12.55 -9.96
N LEU A 185 -11.53 12.89 -10.10
CA LEU A 185 -12.52 12.01 -10.71
C LEU A 185 -12.22 11.80 -12.21
N ILE A 186 -12.06 10.55 -12.61
CA ILE A 186 -11.87 10.13 -14.01
C ILE A 186 -13.20 9.55 -14.49
N ASP A 187 -14.00 10.36 -15.17
CA ASP A 187 -15.26 9.97 -15.82
C ASP A 187 -14.96 9.12 -17.07
N ILE A 188 -15.36 7.86 -17.05
CA ILE A 188 -15.12 6.91 -18.14
C ILE A 188 -16.33 6.70 -19.05
N GLN A 189 -17.37 7.53 -18.92
CA GLN A 189 -18.55 7.57 -19.78
C GLN A 189 -19.37 6.27 -19.75
N ASP A 190 -19.71 5.80 -18.57
CA ASP A 190 -20.61 4.67 -18.33
C ASP A 190 -20.20 3.39 -19.09
N ARG A 191 -18.99 2.90 -18.86
CA ARG A 191 -18.47 1.70 -19.52
C ARG A 191 -19.19 0.44 -19.02
N SER A 192 -19.77 -0.31 -19.95
CA SER A 192 -20.37 -1.62 -19.61
C SER A 192 -19.28 -2.64 -19.26
N ILE A 193 -19.45 -3.29 -18.11
CA ILE A 193 -18.64 -4.44 -17.71
C ILE A 193 -19.34 -5.68 -18.29
N PRO A 194 -18.68 -6.41 -19.23
CA PRO A 194 -19.31 -7.55 -19.87
C PRO A 194 -19.32 -8.79 -18.96
N ASP A 195 -20.43 -9.55 -19.02
CA ASP A 195 -20.65 -10.80 -18.27
C ASP A 195 -19.53 -11.81 -18.55
N ASN A 196 -18.90 -12.29 -17.50
CA ASN A 196 -17.85 -13.32 -17.45
C ASN A 196 -16.81 -13.19 -18.59
N SER A 197 -16.22 -12.03 -18.72
CA SER A 197 -15.34 -11.69 -19.85
C SER A 197 -14.04 -11.02 -19.37
N ALA A 198 -12.92 -11.72 -19.56
CA ALA A 198 -11.59 -11.15 -19.44
C ALA A 198 -11.14 -10.51 -20.78
N PRO A 199 -10.43 -9.40 -20.74
CA PRO A 199 -9.89 -8.68 -19.57
C PRO A 199 -10.88 -7.65 -18.96
N GLY A 200 -12.16 -7.67 -19.27
CA GLY A 200 -13.13 -6.74 -18.75
C GLY A 200 -12.96 -5.30 -19.27
N VAL A 201 -13.16 -4.32 -18.40
CA VAL A 201 -12.90 -2.90 -18.68
C VAL A 201 -11.49 -2.54 -18.23
N ILE A 202 -10.71 -1.93 -19.13
CA ILE A 202 -9.38 -1.44 -18.84
C ILE A 202 -9.36 0.08 -18.99
N GLU A 203 -8.93 0.77 -17.94
CA GLU A 203 -8.77 2.21 -17.91
C GLU A 203 -7.34 2.58 -17.48
N THR A 204 -6.88 3.75 -17.91
CA THR A 204 -5.53 4.20 -17.62
C THR A 204 -5.50 5.65 -17.17
N VAL A 205 -4.51 5.98 -16.34
CA VAL A 205 -4.21 7.36 -15.96
C VAL A 205 -2.69 7.59 -16.02
N GLN A 206 -2.30 8.77 -16.48
CA GLN A 206 -0.91 9.19 -16.47
C GLN A 206 -0.61 9.94 -15.17
N VAL A 207 0.38 9.48 -14.43
CA VAL A 207 0.93 10.18 -13.25
C VAL A 207 2.19 10.91 -13.70
N PRO A 208 2.20 12.25 -13.64
CA PRO A 208 3.35 13.05 -14.10
C PRO A 208 4.45 13.18 -13.03
N ASP A 209 4.13 12.95 -11.77
CA ASP A 209 5.03 13.20 -10.65
C ASP A 209 5.79 11.93 -10.25
N SER A 210 7.04 12.07 -9.82
CA SER A 210 7.85 10.99 -9.23
C SER A 210 7.72 11.01 -7.72
N ILE A 211 6.89 10.11 -7.20
CA ILE A 211 6.70 9.89 -5.76
C ILE A 211 7.28 8.52 -5.41
N LYS A 212 8.12 8.45 -4.39
CA LYS A 212 8.50 7.20 -3.74
C LYS A 212 7.31 6.70 -2.93
N ILE A 213 6.62 5.70 -3.47
CA ILE A 213 5.30 5.28 -3.01
C ILE A 213 5.35 4.63 -1.63
N GLU A 214 4.39 4.98 -0.79
CA GLU A 214 4.05 4.29 0.47
C GLU A 214 2.68 3.63 0.35
N HIS A 215 1.66 4.41 0.00
CA HIS A 215 0.29 3.94 -0.11
C HIS A 215 -0.35 4.37 -1.43
N VAL A 216 -1.19 3.49 -1.95
CA VAL A 216 -2.05 3.79 -3.09
C VAL A 216 -3.51 3.58 -2.69
N GLU A 217 -4.37 4.53 -3.02
CA GLU A 217 -5.83 4.43 -2.87
C GLU A 217 -6.47 4.47 -4.25
N VAL A 218 -7.41 3.55 -4.50
CA VAL A 218 -8.24 3.51 -5.71
C VAL A 218 -9.69 3.60 -5.29
N ILE A 219 -10.39 4.63 -5.74
CA ILE A 219 -11.82 4.80 -5.48
C ILE A 219 -12.56 4.46 -6.76
N VAL A 220 -13.63 3.66 -6.68
CA VAL A 220 -14.42 3.24 -7.83
C VAL A 220 -15.91 3.45 -7.59
N ASP A 221 -16.64 3.87 -8.62
CA ASP A 221 -18.09 3.86 -8.66
C ASP A 221 -18.57 2.88 -9.74
N ILE A 222 -19.15 1.75 -9.29
CA ILE A 222 -19.57 0.63 -10.14
C ILE A 222 -20.96 0.15 -9.73
N ASP A 223 -21.89 0.16 -10.68
CA ASP A 223 -23.14 -0.59 -10.55
C ASP A 223 -22.94 -2.03 -11.02
N HIS A 224 -23.25 -2.99 -10.15
CA HIS A 224 -23.28 -4.42 -10.46
C HIS A 224 -24.28 -5.16 -9.57
N SER A 225 -24.96 -6.19 -10.09
CA SER A 225 -25.96 -6.95 -9.32
C SER A 225 -25.36 -7.72 -8.15
N TYR A 226 -24.12 -8.23 -8.34
CA TYR A 226 -23.35 -9.00 -7.37
C TYR A 226 -21.92 -8.47 -7.38
N ARG A 227 -21.57 -7.56 -6.45
CA ARG A 227 -20.21 -6.96 -6.42
C ARG A 227 -19.11 -7.97 -6.13
N GLY A 228 -19.45 -9.11 -5.49
CA GLY A 228 -18.54 -10.22 -5.25
C GLY A 228 -18.07 -10.93 -6.51
N ASP A 229 -18.74 -10.74 -7.66
CA ASP A 229 -18.28 -11.27 -8.95
C ASP A 229 -17.18 -10.39 -9.59
N LEU A 230 -16.92 -9.20 -9.04
CA LEU A 230 -15.96 -8.24 -9.59
C LEU A 230 -14.52 -8.56 -9.13
N ALA A 231 -13.63 -8.77 -10.10
CA ALA A 231 -12.20 -8.78 -9.89
C ALA A 231 -11.59 -7.44 -10.35
N ILE A 232 -10.88 -6.78 -9.44
CA ILE A 232 -10.31 -5.45 -9.68
C ILE A 232 -8.80 -5.50 -9.43
N THR A 233 -8.01 -5.13 -10.45
CA THR A 233 -6.55 -5.16 -10.38
C THR A 233 -5.96 -3.84 -10.83
N LEU A 234 -5.07 -3.27 -10.01
CA LEU A 234 -4.26 -2.11 -10.35
C LEU A 234 -2.86 -2.57 -10.78
N THR A 235 -2.35 -1.99 -11.86
CA THR A 235 -0.98 -2.25 -12.34
C THR A 235 -0.21 -0.93 -12.39
N SER A 236 0.95 -0.90 -11.74
CA SER A 236 1.85 0.27 -11.76
C SER A 236 2.62 0.39 -13.07
N PRO A 237 3.24 1.55 -13.36
CA PRO A 237 4.14 1.72 -14.51
C PRO A 237 5.32 0.74 -14.48
N MET A 238 5.77 0.30 -13.32
CA MET A 238 6.84 -0.69 -13.13
C MET A 238 6.37 -2.14 -13.35
N GLY A 239 5.06 -2.36 -13.57
CA GLY A 239 4.47 -3.65 -13.89
C GLY A 239 4.01 -4.46 -12.67
N THR A 240 4.11 -3.92 -11.47
CA THR A 240 3.58 -4.56 -10.26
C THR A 240 2.06 -4.58 -10.30
N GLN A 241 1.49 -5.75 -10.10
CA GLN A 241 0.05 -5.94 -10.00
C GLN A 241 -0.39 -6.03 -8.55
N SER A 242 -1.41 -5.25 -8.22
CA SER A 242 -2.08 -5.26 -6.93
C SER A 242 -3.53 -5.71 -7.13
N ILE A 243 -3.89 -6.84 -6.56
CA ILE A 243 -5.26 -7.35 -6.57
C ILE A 243 -6.02 -6.59 -5.48
N LEU A 244 -6.91 -5.67 -5.89
CA LEU A 244 -7.72 -4.86 -4.98
C LEU A 244 -8.96 -5.62 -4.51
N SER A 245 -9.54 -6.40 -5.42
CA SER A 245 -10.65 -7.33 -5.16
C SER A 245 -10.49 -8.55 -6.06
N GLU A 246 -10.60 -9.73 -5.51
CA GLU A 246 -10.85 -10.98 -6.22
C GLU A 246 -12.33 -11.33 -6.20
N LYS A 247 -12.75 -12.28 -7.05
CA LYS A 247 -14.09 -12.85 -6.95
C LYS A 247 -14.28 -13.50 -5.57
N HIS A 248 -15.36 -13.15 -4.89
CA HIS A 248 -15.66 -13.61 -3.53
C HIS A 248 -17.17 -13.78 -3.29
N GLU A 249 -17.56 -14.39 -2.17
CA GLU A 249 -18.96 -14.64 -1.82
C GLU A 249 -19.64 -13.40 -1.21
N ASP A 250 -19.84 -12.34 -2.01
CA ASP A 250 -20.63 -11.16 -1.60
C ASP A 250 -21.81 -10.93 -2.55
N ASN A 251 -23.00 -11.18 -2.05
CA ASN A 251 -24.27 -11.00 -2.78
C ASN A 251 -24.84 -9.57 -2.71
N ASN A 252 -24.09 -8.61 -2.15
CA ASN A 252 -24.49 -7.23 -2.20
C ASN A 252 -24.28 -6.66 -3.61
N ASN A 253 -25.00 -5.59 -3.91
CA ASN A 253 -24.86 -4.86 -5.15
C ASN A 253 -23.92 -3.66 -4.98
N ASN A 254 -23.34 -3.20 -6.08
CA ASN A 254 -22.64 -1.94 -6.28
C ASN A 254 -21.42 -1.69 -5.38
N LEU A 255 -20.46 -0.96 -5.94
CA LEU A 255 -19.39 -0.30 -5.23
C LEU A 255 -19.58 1.21 -5.43
N ASN A 256 -20.15 1.89 -4.43
CA ASN A 256 -20.45 3.32 -4.51
C ASN A 256 -19.35 4.11 -3.82
N ASP A 257 -18.53 4.81 -4.58
CA ASP A 257 -17.34 5.51 -4.09
C ASP A 257 -16.50 4.61 -3.16
N TRP A 258 -16.36 3.33 -3.54
CA TRP A 258 -15.65 2.38 -2.70
C TRP A 258 -14.15 2.57 -2.84
N MET A 259 -13.48 2.77 -1.72
CA MET A 259 -12.04 2.95 -1.68
C MET A 259 -11.34 1.61 -1.37
N PHE A 260 -10.41 1.23 -2.23
CA PHE A 260 -9.44 0.16 -2.00
C PHE A 260 -8.08 0.77 -1.68
N THR A 261 -7.29 0.13 -0.83
CA THR A 261 -5.92 0.53 -0.54
C THR A 261 -4.92 -0.57 -0.91
N SER A 262 -3.70 -0.15 -1.25
CA SER A 262 -2.60 -1.07 -1.55
C SER A 262 -1.28 -0.57 -1.00
N VAL A 263 -0.49 -1.51 -0.46
CA VAL A 263 0.91 -1.33 -0.08
C VAL A 263 1.87 -2.09 -1.02
N HIS A 264 1.35 -2.75 -2.06
CA HIS A 264 2.16 -3.59 -2.94
C HIS A 264 3.18 -2.80 -3.77
N HIS A 265 2.93 -1.50 -3.97
CA HIS A 265 3.78 -0.60 -4.75
C HIS A 265 4.82 0.14 -3.90
N TRP A 266 5.09 -0.33 -2.69
CA TRP A 266 5.99 0.30 -1.72
C TRP A 266 7.38 0.59 -2.31
N ASP A 267 7.86 1.81 -2.14
CA ASP A 267 9.14 2.33 -2.67
C ASP A 267 9.25 2.38 -4.22
N GLU A 268 8.21 2.04 -5.00
CA GLU A 268 8.22 2.25 -6.45
C GLU A 268 8.14 3.73 -6.79
N ASP A 269 8.62 4.08 -7.99
CA ASP A 269 8.36 5.38 -8.62
C ASP A 269 6.94 5.42 -9.18
N SER A 270 6.20 6.46 -8.81
CA SER A 270 4.82 6.65 -9.29
C SER A 270 4.71 7.08 -10.76
N TYR A 271 5.77 7.64 -11.33
CA TYR A 271 5.77 8.24 -12.67
C TYR A 271 5.41 7.25 -13.77
N GLY A 272 4.46 7.63 -14.60
CA GLY A 272 4.08 6.86 -15.78
C GLY A 272 2.61 6.46 -15.83
N THR A 273 2.32 5.46 -16.67
CA THR A 273 0.94 5.02 -16.92
C THR A 273 0.51 3.94 -15.93
N TRP A 274 -0.50 4.25 -15.14
CA TRP A 274 -1.19 3.30 -14.27
C TRP A 274 -2.39 2.69 -15.01
N THR A 275 -2.66 1.43 -14.76
CA THR A 275 -3.75 0.68 -15.41
C THR A 275 -4.65 0.04 -14.38
N LEU A 276 -5.96 0.32 -14.46
CA LEU A 276 -7.00 -0.33 -13.67
C LEU A 276 -7.78 -1.29 -14.57
N SER A 277 -7.91 -2.57 -14.16
CA SER A 277 -8.73 -3.59 -14.80
C SER A 277 -9.89 -3.96 -13.90
N VAL A 278 -11.10 -3.97 -14.46
CA VAL A 278 -12.34 -4.37 -13.76
C VAL A 278 -12.99 -5.47 -14.58
N GLU A 279 -13.03 -6.68 -14.04
CA GLU A 279 -13.61 -7.87 -14.66
C GLU A 279 -14.82 -8.35 -13.88
N ASP A 280 -15.86 -8.78 -14.59
CA ASP A 280 -16.90 -9.63 -14.03
C ASP A 280 -16.52 -11.10 -14.28
N GLN A 281 -16.31 -11.84 -13.21
CA GLN A 281 -15.96 -13.26 -13.22
C GLN A 281 -17.14 -14.17 -12.83
N GLY A 282 -18.33 -13.59 -12.65
CA GLY A 282 -19.59 -14.30 -12.48
C GLY A 282 -20.23 -14.70 -13.79
N ASN A 283 -21.44 -15.24 -13.74
CA ASN A 283 -22.23 -15.56 -14.91
C ASN A 283 -23.66 -15.07 -14.73
N GLY A 284 -24.20 -14.40 -15.74
CA GLY A 284 -25.61 -14.06 -15.82
C GLY A 284 -25.94 -12.61 -15.55
N ASP A 285 -24.94 -11.78 -15.27
CA ASP A 285 -25.06 -10.37 -14.96
C ASP A 285 -24.16 -9.50 -15.82
N THR A 286 -24.34 -8.21 -15.69
CA THR A 286 -23.48 -7.20 -16.29
C THR A 286 -23.45 -5.98 -15.37
N GLY A 287 -22.37 -5.23 -15.40
CA GLY A 287 -22.23 -4.00 -14.63
C GLY A 287 -22.04 -2.77 -15.50
N THR A 288 -21.97 -1.62 -14.83
CA THR A 288 -21.57 -0.35 -15.41
C THR A 288 -20.53 0.29 -14.52
N PHE A 289 -19.37 0.59 -15.09
CA PHE A 289 -18.30 1.32 -14.42
C PHE A 289 -18.41 2.80 -14.83
N TYR A 290 -18.65 3.67 -13.85
CA TYR A 290 -18.94 5.09 -14.05
C TYR A 290 -17.67 5.93 -14.03
N ASP A 291 -16.91 5.81 -12.96
CA ASP A 291 -15.71 6.61 -12.74
C ASP A 291 -14.78 5.96 -11.70
N TRP A 292 -13.58 6.51 -11.60
CA TRP A 292 -12.60 6.11 -10.61
C TRP A 292 -11.63 7.25 -10.27
N GLU A 293 -10.91 7.11 -9.17
CA GLU A 293 -9.83 8.00 -8.77
C GLU A 293 -8.61 7.18 -8.37
N LEU A 294 -7.42 7.72 -8.65
CA LEU A 294 -6.14 7.21 -8.19
C LEU A 294 -5.48 8.25 -7.28
N ASN A 295 -5.21 7.87 -6.04
CA ASN A 295 -4.46 8.68 -5.09
C ASN A 295 -3.19 7.93 -4.69
N ILE A 296 -2.04 8.60 -4.76
CA ILE A 296 -0.74 8.04 -4.41
C ILE A 296 -0.14 8.91 -3.32
N TYR A 297 0.38 8.28 -2.28
CA TYR A 297 1.00 8.93 -1.13
C TYR A 297 2.40 8.38 -0.92
N GLY A 298 3.33 9.23 -0.55
CA GLY A 298 4.71 8.86 -0.29
C GLY A 298 5.60 10.06 -0.04
N THR A 299 6.86 9.93 -0.37
CA THR A 299 7.86 11.00 -0.28
C THR A 299 8.34 11.40 -1.66
N GLU A 300 8.95 12.56 -1.75
CA GLU A 300 9.62 12.96 -2.98
C GLU A 300 10.70 11.95 -3.36
N LEU A 301 10.65 11.49 -4.59
CA LEU A 301 11.68 10.61 -5.12
C LEU A 301 12.75 11.47 -5.78
N ASN A 302 13.87 11.60 -5.08
CA ASN A 302 15.01 12.40 -5.52
C ASN A 302 15.78 11.63 -6.61
N ILE A 303 15.25 11.63 -7.83
CA ILE A 303 15.85 11.05 -9.03
C ILE A 303 16.26 12.15 -10.00
N ASP A 304 17.26 11.87 -10.78
CA ASP A 304 17.75 12.61 -11.94
C ASP A 304 17.48 11.71 -13.15
N ARG A 305 16.41 12.00 -13.90
CA ARG A 305 15.87 11.05 -14.90
C ARG A 305 16.61 11.11 -16.21
N ASP A 306 16.99 12.29 -16.65
CA ASP A 306 17.75 12.49 -17.87
C ASP A 306 19.25 12.48 -17.68
N GLY A 307 19.74 12.56 -16.41
CA GLY A 307 21.14 12.42 -16.04
C GLY A 307 21.96 13.68 -16.23
N ASP A 308 21.35 14.85 -16.16
CA ASP A 308 22.02 16.13 -16.33
C ASP A 308 22.69 16.66 -15.06
N GLY A 309 22.34 16.09 -13.89
CA GLY A 309 22.88 16.45 -12.57
C GLY A 309 21.96 17.35 -11.74
N LEU A 310 20.76 17.67 -12.22
CA LEU A 310 19.64 18.20 -11.45
C LEU A 310 18.73 17.04 -11.04
N THR A 311 17.95 17.20 -9.98
CA THR A 311 16.90 16.25 -9.68
C THR A 311 15.62 16.69 -10.32
N ASN A 312 14.75 15.75 -10.71
CA ASN A 312 13.43 16.07 -11.26
C ASN A 312 12.66 17.08 -10.40
N ALA A 313 12.78 16.96 -9.08
CA ALA A 313 12.16 17.87 -8.14
C ALA A 313 12.76 19.27 -8.17
N ASP A 314 14.08 19.40 -8.34
CA ASP A 314 14.73 20.70 -8.49
C ASP A 314 14.36 21.34 -9.84
N GLU A 315 14.25 20.52 -10.88
CA GLU A 315 13.84 20.96 -12.21
C GLU A 315 12.41 21.50 -12.19
N ASP A 316 11.44 20.72 -11.71
CA ASP A 316 10.03 21.10 -11.63
C ASP A 316 9.76 22.31 -10.73
N ASN A 317 10.41 22.35 -9.54
CA ASN A 317 10.04 23.28 -8.47
C ASN A 317 10.94 24.51 -8.38
N ILE A 318 12.21 24.43 -8.87
CA ILE A 318 13.21 25.47 -8.69
C ILE A 318 13.63 26.09 -10.02
N HIS A 319 13.91 25.26 -11.04
CA HIS A 319 14.55 25.71 -12.27
C HIS A 319 13.54 25.88 -13.42
N GLY A 320 12.47 25.07 -13.43
CA GLY A 320 11.44 25.08 -14.48
C GLY A 320 11.92 24.42 -15.78
N THR A 321 12.95 23.57 -15.69
CA THR A 321 13.45 22.73 -16.79
C THR A 321 12.60 21.47 -16.96
N ASP A 322 12.81 20.71 -18.01
CA ASP A 322 12.06 19.48 -18.32
C ASP A 322 12.83 18.26 -17.78
N PRO A 323 12.33 17.53 -16.74
CA PRO A 323 13.02 16.39 -16.14
C PRO A 323 13.29 15.19 -17.07
N ASP A 324 12.80 15.23 -18.29
CA ASP A 324 13.02 14.20 -19.30
C ASP A 324 13.94 14.70 -20.44
N ASP A 325 14.42 15.96 -20.40
CA ASP A 325 15.25 16.59 -21.42
C ASP A 325 16.52 17.23 -20.84
N ILE A 326 17.64 16.58 -21.04
CA ILE A 326 18.97 16.95 -20.54
C ILE A 326 19.41 18.39 -20.87
N ASP A 327 18.75 19.07 -21.85
CA ASP A 327 19.10 20.38 -22.40
C ASP A 327 17.77 21.06 -22.87
N THR A 328 17.02 21.62 -21.91
CA THR A 328 15.65 22.11 -22.11
C THR A 328 15.52 23.20 -23.19
N ASP A 329 16.57 23.98 -23.45
CA ASP A 329 16.52 25.06 -24.46
C ASP A 329 17.30 24.76 -25.75
N ASP A 330 17.84 23.51 -25.89
CA ASP A 330 18.52 22.98 -27.07
C ASP A 330 19.82 23.77 -27.47
N ASP A 331 20.52 24.37 -26.50
CA ASP A 331 21.73 25.18 -26.79
C ASP A 331 23.03 24.39 -26.75
N GLN A 332 22.99 23.08 -26.43
CA GLN A 332 24.07 22.11 -26.33
C GLN A 332 24.84 22.20 -25.00
N ILE A 333 24.33 22.87 -23.99
CA ILE A 333 24.80 22.83 -22.62
C ILE A 333 23.68 22.17 -21.79
N ASN A 334 24.00 21.19 -20.97
CA ASN A 334 23.02 20.52 -20.11
C ASN A 334 22.54 21.50 -19.04
N ASP A 335 21.27 21.43 -18.67
CA ASP A 335 20.65 22.30 -17.66
C ASP A 335 21.43 22.28 -16.33
N GLY A 336 21.84 21.09 -15.88
CA GLY A 336 22.68 20.94 -14.68
C GLY A 336 24.05 21.57 -14.76
N ASP A 337 24.71 21.56 -15.93
CA ASP A 337 25.97 22.26 -16.15
C ASP A 337 25.75 23.78 -16.19
N GLU A 338 24.66 24.24 -16.76
CA GLU A 338 24.31 25.67 -16.77
C GLU A 338 24.14 26.20 -15.34
N ILE A 339 23.36 25.50 -14.53
CA ILE A 339 23.10 25.89 -13.13
C ILE A 339 24.37 25.76 -12.26
N ASN A 340 25.06 24.60 -12.32
CA ASN A 340 26.07 24.24 -11.34
C ASN A 340 27.50 24.71 -11.74
N VAL A 341 27.76 24.92 -13.05
CA VAL A 341 29.09 25.17 -13.57
C VAL A 341 29.20 26.58 -14.20
N TYR A 342 28.29 26.91 -15.09
CA TYR A 342 28.38 28.15 -15.91
C TYR A 342 27.63 29.31 -15.29
N GLY A 343 26.54 29.07 -14.55
CA GLY A 343 25.67 30.11 -14.00
C GLY A 343 24.84 30.81 -15.08
N THR A 344 24.54 30.10 -16.17
CA THR A 344 23.69 30.52 -17.28
C THR A 344 22.23 30.15 -16.99
N ASN A 345 21.32 30.46 -17.93
CA ASN A 345 19.89 30.20 -17.74
C ASN A 345 19.43 29.02 -18.60
N PRO A 346 19.09 27.85 -18.03
CA PRO A 346 18.75 26.63 -18.77
C PRO A 346 17.43 26.73 -19.59
N LEU A 347 16.79 27.88 -19.58
CA LEU A 347 15.56 28.14 -20.36
C LEU A 347 15.81 29.15 -21.47
N SER A 348 17.07 29.45 -21.80
CA SER A 348 17.40 30.49 -22.79
C SER A 348 18.74 30.24 -23.45
N GLY A 349 18.75 29.68 -24.64
CA GLY A 349 19.90 29.37 -25.47
C GLY A 349 20.82 30.56 -25.85
N ASP A 350 20.62 31.73 -25.28
CA ASP A 350 21.43 32.95 -25.40
C ASP A 350 21.36 33.74 -24.09
N SER A 351 21.95 33.14 -23.04
CA SER A 351 21.87 33.69 -21.67
C SER A 351 22.73 34.94 -21.48
N ASP A 352 23.76 35.14 -22.31
CA ASP A 352 24.69 36.25 -22.23
C ASP A 352 24.40 37.38 -23.26
N ASN A 353 23.47 37.15 -24.20
CA ASN A 353 23.01 38.10 -25.23
C ASN A 353 24.15 38.65 -26.11
N ASP A 354 25.11 37.82 -26.55
CA ASP A 354 26.23 38.24 -27.39
C ASP A 354 26.13 37.87 -28.89
#